data_27cdea316862f000aea8ab55050ad0b3
#
_entry.id   27cdea316862f000aea8ab55050ad0b3
#
_cell.length_a   1.000
_cell.length_b   1.000
_cell.length_c   1.000
_cell.angle_alpha   90.00
_cell.angle_beta   90.00
_cell.angle_gamma   90.00
#
_symmetry.space_group_name_H-M   'P 1'
#
loop_
_entity.id
_entity.type
_entity.pdbx_description
1 polymer ?
#
loop_
_entity_poly.entity_id
_entity_poly.type
_entity_poly.pdbx_seq_one_letter_code
_entity_poly.pdbx_strand_id
1 'polypeptide(L)'
;MPDVVGAGKTRWAWAVATFFGAGLLRPGPGTYGSVAAVLLWFGAAHWFHAAGVGLAVGTGAAALAATLIGIPAATVVAREVGREDPGFVVIDEVAGQWIALIAVRPDWKHAALALLLFRAFDIWKPWPIRRLERLPEGTGIVLDDVAAGALALALGLAVSRWV
;
A
#
# COMPACT_ATOMS: atom_id res chain seq x y z
N MET A 1 34.35 8.49 11.03
CA MET A 1 33.34 7.83 10.18
C MET A 1 33.20 6.42 10.70
N PRO A 2 32.08 6.01 11.29
CA PRO A 2 31.86 4.61 11.61
C PRO A 2 31.48 3.88 10.32
N ASP A 3 32.20 2.82 10.02
CA ASP A 3 32.01 1.93 8.87
C ASP A 3 30.62 1.27 8.94
N VAL A 4 29.68 1.74 8.11
CA VAL A 4 28.38 1.08 7.88
C VAL A 4 28.52 0.09 6.70
N VAL A 5 29.63 -0.65 6.70
CA VAL A 5 29.86 -1.72 5.73
C VAL A 5 29.68 -3.05 6.45
N GLY A 6 28.49 -3.67 6.35
CA GLY A 6 28.31 -5.05 6.76
C GLY A 6 27.06 -5.42 7.54
N ALA A 7 26.08 -4.55 7.74
CA ALA A 7 24.80 -4.98 8.28
C ALA A 7 24.06 -5.79 7.21
N GLY A 8 24.00 -7.11 7.39
CA GLY A 8 23.26 -7.98 6.48
C GLY A 8 21.79 -7.55 6.41
N LYS A 9 21.20 -7.59 5.22
CA LYS A 9 19.79 -7.24 5.00
C LYS A 9 18.88 -7.98 5.97
N THR A 10 18.06 -7.25 6.70
CA THR A 10 17.05 -7.84 7.60
C THR A 10 15.95 -8.49 6.77
N ARG A 11 16.06 -9.80 6.55
CA ARG A 11 15.28 -10.57 5.56
C ARG A 11 13.77 -10.37 5.68
N TRP A 12 13.21 -10.37 6.90
CA TRP A 12 11.78 -10.17 7.09
C TRP A 12 11.34 -8.76 6.67
N ALA A 13 12.12 -7.73 7.03
CA ALA A 13 11.81 -6.35 6.68
C ALA A 13 11.85 -6.12 5.17
N TRP A 14 12.84 -6.69 4.50
CA TRP A 14 12.93 -6.65 3.02
C TRP A 14 11.79 -7.38 2.35
N ALA A 15 11.41 -8.58 2.83
CA ALA A 15 10.30 -9.34 2.27
C ALA A 15 8.97 -8.55 2.40
N VAL A 16 8.73 -7.95 3.57
CA VAL A 16 7.52 -7.14 3.82
C VAL A 16 7.57 -5.84 3.03
N ALA A 17 8.64 -5.05 3.18
CA ALA A 17 8.74 -3.73 2.55
C ALA A 17 8.65 -3.78 1.02
N THR A 18 9.23 -4.82 0.39
CA THR A 18 9.14 -5.00 -1.06
C THR A 18 7.89 -5.78 -1.50
N PHE A 19 7.01 -6.11 -0.59
CA PHE A 19 5.86 -6.99 -0.82
C PHE A 19 6.27 -8.24 -1.61
N PHE A 20 7.13 -9.05 -0.96
CA PHE A 20 7.68 -10.30 -1.51
C PHE A 20 8.39 -10.14 -2.86
N GLY A 21 8.97 -8.96 -3.11
CA GLY A 21 9.75 -8.67 -4.31
C GLY A 21 8.99 -7.91 -5.40
N ALA A 22 7.70 -7.64 -5.25
CA ALA A 22 6.94 -6.82 -6.21
C ALA A 22 7.56 -5.43 -6.41
N GLY A 23 8.06 -4.81 -5.32
CA GLY A 23 8.77 -3.53 -5.36
C GLY A 23 10.13 -3.54 -6.08
N LEU A 24 10.66 -4.71 -6.43
CA LEU A 24 11.90 -4.80 -7.19
C LEU A 24 11.68 -4.75 -8.71
N LEU A 25 10.42 -4.80 -9.15
CA LEU A 25 10.05 -4.72 -10.57
C LEU A 25 10.19 -3.30 -11.10
N ARG A 26 10.62 -3.15 -12.35
CA ARG A 26 10.80 -1.87 -13.04
C ARG A 26 10.10 -1.86 -14.40
N PRO A 27 9.67 -0.71 -14.92
CA PRO A 27 9.59 0.61 -14.28
C PRO A 27 8.40 0.72 -13.31
N GLY A 28 8.45 1.64 -12.32
CA GLY A 28 7.31 1.97 -11.45
C GLY A 28 6.98 0.93 -10.38
N PRO A 29 7.89 0.67 -9.41
CA PRO A 29 7.69 -0.31 -8.33
C PRO A 29 6.36 -0.17 -7.60
N GLY A 30 5.95 1.05 -7.25
CA GLY A 30 4.69 1.31 -6.56
C GLY A 30 3.45 0.88 -7.34
N THR A 31 3.48 1.02 -8.69
CA THR A 31 2.39 0.49 -9.53
C THR A 31 2.33 -1.04 -9.45
N TYR A 32 3.47 -1.72 -9.46
CA TYR A 32 3.50 -3.18 -9.29
C TYR A 32 3.05 -3.60 -7.90
N GLY A 33 3.40 -2.85 -6.85
CA GLY A 33 2.90 -3.06 -5.48
C GLY A 33 1.37 -2.95 -5.42
N SER A 34 0.81 -1.87 -5.96
CA SER A 34 -0.64 -1.64 -6.00
C SER A 34 -1.37 -2.70 -6.82
N VAL A 35 -0.86 -3.07 -7.99
CA VAL A 35 -1.45 -4.12 -8.85
C VAL A 35 -1.38 -5.48 -8.14
N ALA A 36 -0.25 -5.83 -7.53
CA ALA A 36 -0.11 -7.07 -6.78
C ALA A 36 -1.12 -7.14 -5.61
N ALA A 37 -1.33 -6.01 -4.90
CA ALA A 37 -2.33 -5.90 -3.84
C ALA A 37 -3.76 -6.13 -4.35
N VAL A 38 -4.12 -5.55 -5.51
CA VAL A 38 -5.42 -5.77 -6.16
C VAL A 38 -5.60 -7.22 -6.57
N LEU A 39 -4.60 -7.82 -7.22
CA LEU A 39 -4.67 -9.21 -7.68
C LEU A 39 -4.81 -10.19 -6.52
N LEU A 40 -4.07 -9.97 -5.43
CA LEU A 40 -4.18 -10.80 -4.23
C LEU A 40 -5.56 -10.66 -3.58
N TRP A 41 -6.06 -9.43 -3.45
CA TRP A 41 -7.40 -9.17 -2.91
C TRP A 41 -8.49 -9.80 -3.78
N PHE A 42 -8.42 -9.63 -5.09
CA PHE A 42 -9.37 -10.17 -6.04
C PHE A 42 -9.37 -11.70 -6.04
N GLY A 43 -8.18 -12.30 -6.06
CA GLY A 43 -8.01 -13.75 -5.95
C GLY A 43 -8.57 -14.30 -4.64
N ALA A 44 -8.27 -13.65 -3.51
CA ALA A 44 -8.80 -14.05 -2.21
C ALA A 44 -10.32 -13.94 -2.15
N ALA A 45 -10.91 -12.84 -2.65
CA ALA A 45 -12.35 -12.65 -2.69
C ALA A 45 -13.06 -13.78 -3.45
N HIS A 46 -12.53 -14.18 -4.60
CA HIS A 46 -13.08 -15.26 -5.41
C HIS A 46 -12.84 -16.64 -4.81
N TRP A 47 -11.65 -16.89 -4.27
CA TRP A 47 -11.31 -18.17 -3.66
C TRP A 47 -12.16 -18.49 -2.43
N PHE A 48 -12.39 -17.48 -1.59
CA PHE A 48 -13.19 -17.64 -0.37
C PHE A 48 -14.68 -17.31 -0.56
N HIS A 49 -15.10 -17.02 -1.80
CA HIS A 49 -16.45 -16.52 -2.11
C HIS A 49 -16.88 -15.36 -1.19
N ALA A 50 -15.93 -14.50 -0.84
CA ALA A 50 -16.13 -13.41 0.09
C ALA A 50 -16.74 -12.19 -0.61
N ALA A 51 -17.78 -11.63 0.00
CA ALA A 51 -18.45 -10.43 -0.48
C ALA A 51 -19.05 -9.62 0.69
N GLY A 52 -19.50 -8.40 0.39
CA GLY A 52 -20.18 -7.54 1.36
C GLY A 52 -19.36 -7.28 2.61
N VAL A 53 -20.00 -7.35 3.78
CA VAL A 53 -19.37 -7.01 5.06
C VAL A 53 -18.18 -7.92 5.39
N GLY A 54 -18.26 -9.22 5.08
CA GLY A 54 -17.16 -10.14 5.33
C GLY A 54 -15.90 -9.78 4.58
N LEU A 55 -16.03 -9.45 3.29
CA LEU A 55 -14.90 -8.97 2.48
C LEU A 55 -14.36 -7.64 3.00
N ALA A 56 -15.24 -6.70 3.34
CA ALA A 56 -14.84 -5.40 3.87
C ALA A 56 -14.04 -5.52 5.17
N VAL A 57 -14.50 -6.34 6.11
CA VAL A 57 -13.80 -6.60 7.39
C VAL A 57 -12.45 -7.27 7.14
N GLY A 58 -12.41 -8.31 6.29
CA GLY A 58 -11.17 -9.00 5.96
C GLY A 58 -10.16 -8.07 5.29
N THR A 59 -10.61 -7.25 4.33
CA THR A 59 -9.75 -6.26 3.65
C THR A 59 -9.25 -5.19 4.61
N GLY A 60 -10.12 -4.67 5.49
CA GLY A 60 -9.74 -3.71 6.52
C GLY A 60 -8.71 -4.26 7.51
N ALA A 61 -8.89 -5.52 7.94
CA ALA A 61 -7.92 -6.19 8.80
C ALA A 61 -6.56 -6.39 8.10
N ALA A 62 -6.57 -6.76 6.82
CA ALA A 62 -5.36 -6.90 6.02
C ALA A 62 -4.64 -5.55 5.83
N ALA A 63 -5.39 -4.47 5.54
CA ALA A 63 -4.85 -3.12 5.42
C ALA A 63 -4.22 -2.64 6.75
N LEU A 64 -4.89 -2.88 7.86
CA LEU A 64 -4.36 -2.56 9.19
C LEU A 64 -3.08 -3.35 9.49
N ALA A 65 -3.06 -4.64 9.20
CA ALA A 65 -1.87 -5.47 9.38
C ALA A 65 -0.70 -4.99 8.50
N ALA A 66 -0.96 -4.68 7.22
CA ALA A 66 0.03 -4.12 6.31
C ALA A 66 0.59 -2.80 6.83
N THR A 67 -0.26 -1.92 7.38
CA THR A 67 0.17 -0.65 7.98
C THR A 67 1.06 -0.88 9.20
N LEU A 68 0.60 -1.70 10.16
CA LEU A 68 1.30 -1.94 11.43
C LEU A 68 2.64 -2.67 11.26
N ILE A 69 2.73 -3.60 10.31
CA ILE A 69 3.96 -4.34 10.01
C ILE A 69 4.81 -3.56 9.01
N GLY A 70 4.17 -2.82 8.11
CA GLY A 70 4.82 -2.03 7.06
C GLY A 70 5.68 -0.90 7.63
N ILE A 71 5.18 -0.16 8.62
CA ILE A 71 5.93 0.94 9.26
C ILE A 71 7.31 0.48 9.77
N PRO A 72 7.42 -0.53 10.65
CA PRO A 72 8.73 -1.00 11.10
C PRO A 72 9.56 -1.62 9.98
N ALA A 73 8.94 -2.31 9.01
CA ALA A 73 9.67 -2.88 7.88
C ALA A 73 10.28 -1.79 6.99
N ALA A 74 9.50 -0.78 6.62
CA ALA A 74 9.96 0.37 5.84
C ALA A 74 11.07 1.14 6.60
N THR A 75 10.91 1.37 7.91
CA THR A 75 11.93 2.00 8.76
C THR A 75 13.26 1.25 8.73
N VAL A 76 13.23 -0.06 8.93
CA VAL A 76 14.45 -0.89 8.89
C VAL A 76 15.13 -0.81 7.54
N VAL A 77 14.37 -0.98 6.45
CA VAL A 77 14.91 -0.96 5.10
C VAL A 77 15.46 0.44 4.74
N ALA A 78 14.74 1.51 5.08
CA ALA A 78 15.19 2.88 4.84
C ALA A 78 16.54 3.17 5.52
N ARG A 79 16.69 2.73 6.78
CA ARG A 79 17.95 2.85 7.54
C ARG A 79 19.08 2.02 6.94
N GLU A 80 18.82 0.77 6.56
CA GLU A 80 19.82 -0.12 5.95
C GLU A 80 20.33 0.39 4.60
N VAL A 81 19.48 1.08 3.85
CA VAL A 81 19.82 1.64 2.52
C VAL A 81 20.36 3.07 2.63
N GLY A 82 20.15 3.75 3.77
CA GLY A 82 20.53 5.15 3.96
C GLY A 82 19.72 6.14 3.11
N ARG A 83 18.45 5.83 2.85
CA ARG A 83 17.49 6.68 2.14
C ARG A 83 16.22 6.83 2.96
N GLU A 84 15.65 8.04 2.98
CA GLU A 84 14.41 8.31 3.69
C GLU A 84 13.22 7.57 3.06
N ASP A 85 13.16 7.52 1.74
CA ASP A 85 12.13 6.83 0.96
C ASP A 85 12.77 6.04 -0.19
N PRO A 86 13.08 4.75 0.02
CA PRO A 86 13.60 3.91 -1.05
C PRO A 86 12.45 3.46 -1.96
N GLY A 87 12.39 3.95 -3.21
CA GLY A 87 11.31 3.70 -4.16
C GLY A 87 11.02 2.22 -4.54
N PHE A 88 11.65 1.25 -3.89
CA PHE A 88 11.32 -0.19 -3.97
C PHE A 88 10.61 -0.71 -2.71
N VAL A 89 10.43 0.13 -1.71
CA VAL A 89 9.49 -0.10 -0.61
C VAL A 89 8.11 0.15 -1.22
N VAL A 90 7.22 -0.81 -1.14
CA VAL A 90 5.87 -0.78 -1.75
C VAL A 90 4.78 -1.32 -0.81
N ILE A 91 5.13 -1.58 0.45
CA ILE A 91 4.16 -2.02 1.46
C ILE A 91 3.17 -0.92 1.81
N ASP A 92 3.55 0.34 1.66
CA ASP A 92 2.74 1.54 1.76
C ASP A 92 1.64 1.55 0.69
N GLU A 93 2.01 1.32 -0.59
CA GLU A 93 1.06 1.20 -1.67
C GLU A 93 0.10 0.01 -1.46
N VAL A 94 0.59 -1.09 -0.90
CA VAL A 94 -0.27 -2.24 -0.56
C VAL A 94 -1.28 -1.87 0.52
N ALA A 95 -0.84 -1.20 1.60
CA ALA A 95 -1.71 -0.78 2.68
C ALA A 95 -2.77 0.22 2.17
N GLY A 96 -2.37 1.26 1.45
CA GLY A 96 -3.25 2.26 0.88
C GLY A 96 -4.21 1.67 -0.15
N GLN A 97 -3.73 0.78 -1.02
CA GLN A 97 -4.58 0.10 -2.00
C GLN A 97 -5.63 -0.80 -1.34
N TRP A 98 -5.29 -1.55 -0.29
CA TRP A 98 -6.28 -2.35 0.43
C TRP A 98 -7.29 -1.48 1.18
N ILE A 99 -6.92 -0.29 1.69
CA ILE A 99 -7.89 0.67 2.23
C ILE A 99 -8.87 1.11 1.13
N ALA A 100 -8.38 1.45 -0.05
CA ALA A 100 -9.23 1.83 -1.18
C ALA A 100 -10.21 0.73 -1.60
N LEU A 101 -9.90 -0.54 -1.31
CA LEU A 101 -10.70 -1.72 -1.65
C LEU A 101 -11.70 -2.16 -0.57
N ILE A 102 -11.71 -1.56 0.63
CA ILE A 102 -12.52 -2.04 1.79
C ILE A 102 -14.00 -2.24 1.43
N ALA A 103 -14.62 -1.30 0.72
CA ALA A 103 -16.05 -1.36 0.41
C ALA A 103 -16.33 -1.57 -1.08
N VAL A 104 -15.39 -2.17 -1.78
CA VAL A 104 -15.46 -2.40 -3.23
C VAL A 104 -16.09 -3.76 -3.54
N ARG A 105 -16.92 -3.81 -4.57
CA ARG A 105 -17.43 -5.08 -5.12
C ARG A 105 -16.28 -5.87 -5.75
N PRO A 106 -16.22 -7.20 -5.56
CA PRO A 106 -15.15 -8.02 -6.11
C PRO A 106 -15.35 -8.31 -7.60
N ASP A 107 -15.46 -7.25 -8.39
CA ASP A 107 -15.45 -7.30 -9.85
C ASP A 107 -14.34 -6.41 -10.41
N TRP A 108 -13.94 -6.67 -11.66
CA TRP A 108 -12.79 -6.02 -12.27
C TRP A 108 -12.96 -4.51 -12.48
N LYS A 109 -14.21 -4.04 -12.72
CA LYS A 109 -14.48 -2.61 -12.98
C LYS A 109 -14.26 -1.78 -11.72
N HIS A 110 -14.86 -2.22 -10.61
CA HIS A 110 -14.72 -1.54 -9.32
C HIS A 110 -13.30 -1.66 -8.78
N ALA A 111 -12.63 -2.81 -8.97
CA ALA A 111 -11.23 -2.98 -8.58
C ALA A 111 -10.30 -2.06 -9.38
N ALA A 112 -10.52 -1.93 -10.70
CA ALA A 112 -9.77 -1.01 -11.55
C ALA A 112 -10.02 0.45 -11.17
N LEU A 113 -11.26 0.84 -10.87
CA LEU A 113 -11.58 2.18 -10.39
C LEU A 113 -10.85 2.49 -9.08
N ALA A 114 -10.88 1.57 -8.11
CA ALA A 114 -10.17 1.76 -6.84
C ALA A 114 -8.65 1.90 -7.04
N LEU A 115 -8.06 1.10 -7.95
CA LEU A 115 -6.66 1.20 -8.31
C LEU A 115 -6.33 2.58 -8.90
N LEU A 116 -7.11 3.04 -9.87
CA LEU A 116 -6.88 4.33 -10.51
C LEU A 116 -7.03 5.50 -9.53
N LEU A 117 -8.05 5.47 -8.68
CA LEU A 117 -8.26 6.52 -7.68
C LEU A 117 -7.14 6.54 -6.65
N PHE A 118 -6.74 5.39 -6.12
CA PHE A 118 -5.63 5.31 -5.18
C PHE A 118 -4.35 5.86 -5.81
N ARG A 119 -3.96 5.38 -7.00
CA ARG A 119 -2.74 5.85 -7.67
C ARG A 119 -2.79 7.34 -8.01
N ALA A 120 -3.96 7.88 -8.36
CA ALA A 120 -4.12 9.30 -8.58
C ALA A 120 -3.83 10.13 -7.32
N PHE A 121 -4.39 9.73 -6.17
CA PHE A 121 -4.16 10.45 -4.90
C PHE A 121 -2.75 10.25 -4.35
N ASP A 122 -2.18 9.06 -4.49
CA ASP A 122 -0.82 8.76 -4.09
C ASP A 122 0.21 9.58 -4.92
N ILE A 123 0.03 9.68 -6.22
CA ILE A 123 0.96 10.46 -7.07
C ILE A 123 0.74 11.97 -6.91
N TRP A 124 -0.52 12.43 -6.86
CA TRP A 124 -0.83 13.85 -6.76
C TRP A 124 -0.63 14.41 -5.34
N LYS A 125 -0.87 13.59 -4.33
CA LYS A 125 -0.72 13.90 -2.90
C LYS A 125 -1.34 15.26 -2.52
N PRO A 126 -2.69 15.39 -2.65
CA PRO A 126 -3.36 16.64 -2.30
C PRO A 126 -3.15 16.98 -0.83
N TRP A 127 -3.26 18.26 -0.50
CA TRP A 127 -3.29 18.66 0.91
C TRP A 127 -4.53 18.01 1.61
N PRO A 128 -4.42 17.37 2.79
CA PRO A 128 -3.27 17.38 3.73
C PRO A 128 -2.29 16.19 3.60
N ILE A 129 -2.45 15.27 2.65
CA ILE A 129 -1.62 14.05 2.52
C ILE A 129 -0.13 14.39 2.49
N ARG A 130 0.27 15.39 1.71
CA ARG A 130 1.66 15.85 1.61
C ARG A 130 2.31 16.22 2.95
N ARG A 131 1.53 16.48 4.00
CA ARG A 131 2.08 16.73 5.34
C ARG A 131 2.51 15.45 6.04
N LEU A 132 1.92 14.31 5.70
CA LEU A 132 2.23 13.02 6.30
C LEU A 132 3.59 12.49 5.86
N GLU A 133 4.03 12.81 4.66
CA GLU A 133 5.39 12.50 4.17
C GLU A 133 6.50 13.08 5.08
N ARG A 134 6.20 14.13 5.83
CA ARG A 134 7.17 14.76 6.75
C ARG A 134 7.32 14.04 8.07
N LEU A 135 6.51 13.01 8.32
CA LEU A 135 6.68 12.17 9.49
C LEU A 135 7.95 11.33 9.34
N PRO A 136 8.63 11.03 10.46
CA PRO A 136 9.92 10.37 10.39
C PRO A 136 9.81 8.93 9.89
N GLU A 137 10.79 8.54 9.07
CA GLU A 137 11.05 7.15 8.68
C GLU A 137 9.84 6.45 8.02
N GLY A 138 9.66 5.15 8.31
CA GLY A 138 8.57 4.33 7.78
C GLY A 138 7.16 4.85 8.10
N THR A 139 7.01 5.69 9.13
CA THR A 139 5.73 6.30 9.46
C THR A 139 5.29 7.27 8.36
N GLY A 140 6.18 8.12 7.88
CA GLY A 140 5.90 9.04 6.76
C GLY A 140 5.60 8.27 5.47
N ILE A 141 6.45 7.26 5.16
CA ILE A 141 6.31 6.41 3.97
C ILE A 141 4.93 5.74 3.91
N VAL A 142 4.44 5.19 5.03
CA VAL A 142 3.21 4.38 5.02
C VAL A 142 1.95 5.21 5.21
N LEU A 143 1.97 6.26 6.07
CA LEU A 143 0.73 6.97 6.43
C LEU A 143 0.22 7.92 5.33
N ASP A 144 1.06 8.42 4.45
CA ASP A 144 0.59 9.21 3.31
C ASP A 144 -0.22 8.35 2.33
N ASP A 145 0.20 7.11 2.08
CA ASP A 145 -0.54 6.16 1.26
C ASP A 145 -1.81 5.66 1.94
N VAL A 146 -1.79 5.46 3.26
CA VAL A 146 -3.00 5.19 4.06
C VAL A 146 -4.03 6.31 3.87
N ALA A 147 -3.60 7.57 3.91
CA ALA A 147 -4.48 8.71 3.68
C ALA A 147 -4.96 8.81 2.23
N ALA A 148 -4.08 8.52 1.25
CA ALA A 148 -4.46 8.44 -0.16
C ALA A 148 -5.51 7.35 -0.40
N GLY A 149 -5.33 6.17 0.22
CA GLY A 149 -6.30 5.07 0.20
C GLY A 149 -7.65 5.44 0.81
N ALA A 150 -7.66 6.17 1.92
CA ALA A 150 -8.89 6.65 2.55
C ALA A 150 -9.66 7.64 1.65
N LEU A 151 -8.96 8.55 0.98
CA LEU A 151 -9.59 9.43 -0.02
C LEU A 151 -10.11 8.67 -1.23
N ALA A 152 -9.35 7.68 -1.71
CA ALA A 152 -9.77 6.83 -2.81
C ALA A 152 -11.03 6.02 -2.45
N LEU A 153 -11.10 5.49 -1.23
CA LEU A 153 -12.29 4.81 -0.70
C LEU A 153 -13.50 5.76 -0.66
N ALA A 154 -13.34 6.96 -0.09
CA ALA A 154 -14.43 7.93 0.03
C ALA A 154 -14.97 8.35 -1.33
N LEU A 155 -14.10 8.65 -2.30
CA LEU A 155 -14.50 9.01 -3.66
C LEU A 155 -15.06 7.81 -4.41
N GLY A 156 -14.45 6.64 -4.26
CA GLY A 156 -14.93 5.38 -4.85
C GLY A 156 -16.35 5.05 -4.44
N LEU A 157 -16.69 5.20 -3.15
CA LEU A 157 -18.06 5.02 -2.64
C LEU A 157 -19.04 6.03 -3.24
N ALA A 158 -18.62 7.28 -3.44
CA ALA A 158 -19.46 8.29 -4.06
C ALA A 158 -19.74 8.00 -5.54
N VAL A 159 -18.74 7.48 -6.27
CA VAL A 159 -18.79 7.25 -7.72
C VAL A 159 -19.33 5.86 -8.05
N SER A 160 -19.19 4.86 -7.19
CA SER A 160 -19.59 3.46 -7.42
C SER A 160 -21.08 3.26 -7.73
N ARG A 161 -21.92 4.28 -7.49
CA ARG A 161 -23.34 4.30 -7.88
C ARG A 161 -23.54 4.49 -9.38
N TRP A 162 -22.50 4.90 -10.11
CA TRP A 162 -22.55 5.28 -11.53
C TRP A 162 -21.77 4.33 -12.44
N VAL A 163 -21.07 3.36 -11.86
CA VAL A 163 -20.22 2.36 -12.53
C VAL A 163 -20.78 0.95 -12.31
#